data_8823b8615df62dbb18d9a7b039566c5a
#
_entry.id   8823b8615df62dbb18d9a7b039566c5a
#
_cell.length_a   1.000
_cell.length_b   1.000
_cell.length_c   1.000
_cell.angle_alpha   90.00
_cell.angle_beta   90.00
_cell.angle_gamma   90.00
#
_symmetry.space_group_name_H-M   'P 1'
#
loop_
_entity.id
_entity.type
_entity.pdbx_description
1 polymer ?
#
loop_
_entity_poly.entity_id
_entity_poly.type
_entity_poly.pdbx_seq_one_letter_code
_entity_poly.pdbx_strand_id
1 'polypeptide(L)'
;MTYILILFLTYVLHLLLKLNWVCTAVVLVFLLVMQYFHRIKGQRFQEARKRFLDVSLYIDTLLYSFLKEQKIIRAFEDVKSTLADGHMKETVSRALDHMLLTFDETEVFVDAMRIIEDEYRCNRIVNAHEFMAHAEYYGGDINESAKILLKDKSAWERRILHNIEDRQRMFHQIILSVVTSVIISGIILYLPVLSMDISSNIIVQILSVALIVLDDFIILWGQKF
;
A
#
# COMPACT_ATOMS: atom_id res chain seq x y z
N MET A 1 -7.95 21.45 -0.58
CA MET A 1 -6.69 21.77 0.10
C MET A 1 -5.45 21.54 -0.78
N THR A 2 -5.32 20.40 -1.45
CA THR A 2 -4.17 20.06 -2.32
C THR A 2 -3.93 21.03 -3.49
N TYR A 3 -4.96 21.52 -4.18
CA TYR A 3 -4.79 22.46 -5.30
C TYR A 3 -4.24 23.82 -4.88
N ILE A 4 -4.64 24.32 -3.70
CA ILE A 4 -4.11 25.58 -3.14
C ILE A 4 -2.62 25.43 -2.85
N LEU A 5 -2.22 24.27 -2.33
CA LEU A 5 -0.81 23.96 -2.03
C LEU A 5 0.03 23.91 -3.32
N ILE A 6 -0.51 23.37 -4.43
CA ILE A 6 0.19 23.36 -5.72
C ILE A 6 0.35 24.77 -6.27
N LEU A 7 -0.69 25.59 -6.22
CA LEU A 7 -0.60 26.98 -6.66
C LEU A 7 0.46 27.74 -5.83
N PHE A 8 0.44 27.55 -4.52
CA PHE A 8 1.45 28.14 -3.63
C PHE A 8 2.86 27.65 -3.98
N LEU A 9 3.06 26.34 -4.16
CA LEU A 9 4.32 25.74 -4.54
C LEU A 9 4.82 26.27 -5.88
N THR A 10 3.94 26.35 -6.88
CA THR A 10 4.27 26.90 -8.22
C THR A 10 4.69 28.37 -8.10
N TYR A 11 4.03 29.15 -7.27
CA TYR A 11 4.40 30.53 -7.03
C TYR A 11 5.77 30.66 -6.34
N VAL A 12 6.05 29.83 -5.36
CA VAL A 12 7.37 29.77 -4.70
C VAL A 12 8.46 29.38 -5.70
N LEU A 13 8.22 28.37 -6.54
CA LEU A 13 9.15 27.96 -7.61
C LEU A 13 9.37 29.07 -8.62
N HIS A 14 8.32 29.80 -9.00
CA HIS A 14 8.42 30.97 -9.88
C HIS A 14 9.38 32.02 -9.31
N LEU A 15 9.24 32.37 -8.04
CA LEU A 15 10.11 33.34 -7.37
C LEU A 15 11.54 32.83 -7.21
N LEU A 16 11.69 31.59 -6.75
CA LEU A 16 12.99 31.00 -6.37
C LEU A 16 13.86 30.73 -7.59
N LEU A 17 13.29 30.23 -8.68
CA LEU A 17 13.98 29.90 -9.91
C LEU A 17 13.90 31.03 -10.98
N LYS A 18 13.31 32.17 -10.63
CA LYS A 18 13.12 33.32 -11.56
C LYS A 18 12.49 32.89 -12.90
N LEU A 19 11.51 32.01 -12.86
CA LEU A 19 10.88 31.46 -14.07
C LEU A 19 10.08 32.53 -14.82
N ASN A 20 10.09 32.46 -16.15
CA ASN A 20 9.19 33.26 -16.98
C ASN A 20 7.75 32.74 -16.83
N TRP A 21 6.73 33.61 -17.02
CA TRP A 21 5.30 33.25 -16.90
C TRP A 21 4.90 32.05 -17.77
N VAL A 22 5.48 31.92 -18.98
CA VAL A 22 5.23 30.76 -19.85
C VAL A 22 5.75 29.46 -19.21
N CYS A 23 6.99 29.46 -18.70
CA CYS A 23 7.57 28.30 -18.01
C CYS A 23 6.81 27.97 -16.72
N THR A 24 6.37 28.98 -15.99
CA THR A 24 5.54 28.81 -14.80
C THR A 24 4.22 28.13 -15.13
N ALA A 25 3.54 28.52 -16.21
CA ALA A 25 2.32 27.88 -16.66
C ALA A 25 2.54 26.41 -17.05
N VAL A 26 3.65 26.10 -17.74
CA VAL A 26 4.02 24.71 -18.07
C VAL A 26 4.26 23.87 -16.82
N VAL A 27 5.02 24.40 -15.85
CA VAL A 27 5.26 23.73 -14.57
C VAL A 27 3.96 23.49 -13.81
N LEU A 28 3.05 24.47 -13.78
CA LEU A 28 1.75 24.31 -13.12
C LEU A 28 0.93 23.18 -13.74
N VAL A 29 0.80 23.14 -15.06
CA VAL A 29 0.08 22.08 -15.76
C VAL A 29 0.72 20.72 -15.48
N PHE A 30 2.05 20.64 -15.55
CA PHE A 30 2.79 19.43 -15.26
C PHE A 30 2.55 18.93 -13.82
N LEU A 31 2.66 19.78 -12.81
CA LEU A 31 2.41 19.42 -11.41
C LEU A 31 0.96 18.94 -11.18
N LEU A 32 -0.03 19.55 -11.85
CA LEU A 32 -1.42 19.10 -11.78
C LEU A 32 -1.61 17.68 -12.34
N VAL A 33 -0.97 17.39 -13.48
CA VAL A 33 -1.00 16.06 -14.10
C VAL A 33 -0.32 15.04 -13.20
N MET A 34 0.85 15.36 -12.66
CA MET A 34 1.61 14.47 -11.80
C MET A 34 0.89 14.20 -10.49
N GLN A 35 0.20 15.18 -9.91
CA GLN A 35 -0.63 14.98 -8.73
C GLN A 35 -1.73 13.92 -8.97
N TYR A 36 -2.33 13.91 -10.15
CA TYR A 36 -3.32 12.89 -10.50
C TYR A 36 -2.72 11.48 -10.44
N PHE A 37 -1.51 11.30 -10.99
CA PHE A 37 -0.79 10.02 -10.93
C PHE A 37 -0.39 9.62 -9.50
N HIS A 38 0.10 10.56 -8.70
CA HIS A 38 0.44 10.32 -7.29
C HIS A 38 -0.78 9.89 -6.48
N ARG A 39 -1.95 10.49 -6.73
CA ARG A 39 -3.19 10.13 -6.06
C ARG A 39 -3.63 8.71 -6.37
N ILE A 40 -3.60 8.31 -7.65
CA ILE A 40 -3.96 6.94 -8.06
C ILE A 40 -3.03 5.91 -7.41
N LYS A 41 -1.71 6.15 -7.43
CA LYS A 41 -0.74 5.24 -6.82
C LYS A 41 -0.92 5.15 -5.29
N GLY A 42 -1.18 6.28 -4.64
CA GLY A 42 -1.45 6.33 -3.21
C GLY A 42 -2.68 5.52 -2.82
N GLN A 43 -3.77 5.61 -3.59
CA GLN A 43 -4.99 4.83 -3.36
C GLN A 43 -4.72 3.32 -3.48
N ARG A 44 -4.07 2.88 -4.56
CA ARG A 44 -3.71 1.47 -4.75
C ARG A 44 -2.84 0.92 -3.61
N PHE A 45 -1.92 1.72 -3.10
CA PHE A 45 -1.10 1.32 -1.96
C PHE A 45 -1.92 1.16 -0.67
N GLN A 46 -2.85 2.07 -0.40
CA GLN A 46 -3.73 1.99 0.77
C GLN A 46 -4.68 0.78 0.68
N GLU A 47 -5.22 0.51 -0.51
CA GLU A 47 -6.05 -0.68 -0.75
C GLU A 47 -5.27 -1.97 -0.53
N ALA A 48 -4.04 -2.07 -1.08
CA ALA A 48 -3.17 -3.23 -0.88
C ALA A 48 -2.81 -3.43 0.61
N ARG A 49 -2.53 -2.33 1.33
CA ARG A 49 -2.25 -2.35 2.76
C ARG A 49 -3.47 -2.81 3.56
N LYS A 50 -4.65 -2.29 3.25
CA LYS A 50 -5.91 -2.71 3.90
C LYS A 50 -6.14 -4.19 3.67
N ARG A 51 -6.06 -4.65 2.41
CA ARG A 51 -6.21 -6.07 2.07
C ARG A 51 -5.23 -6.97 2.84
N PHE A 52 -3.97 -6.54 2.98
CA PHE A 52 -2.99 -7.27 3.78
C PHE A 52 -3.40 -7.37 5.26
N LEU A 53 -3.85 -6.26 5.87
CA LEU A 53 -4.28 -6.25 7.27
C LEU A 53 -5.52 -7.12 7.50
N ASP A 54 -6.48 -7.09 6.58
CA ASP A 54 -7.68 -7.93 6.63
C ASP A 54 -7.31 -9.43 6.57
N VAL A 55 -6.40 -9.81 5.65
CA VAL A 55 -5.89 -11.19 5.55
C VAL A 55 -5.11 -11.61 6.79
N SER A 56 -4.28 -10.73 7.33
CA SER A 56 -3.51 -11.01 8.55
C SER A 56 -4.43 -11.24 9.75
N LEU A 57 -5.43 -10.37 9.94
CA LEU A 57 -6.43 -10.50 11.01
C LEU A 57 -7.30 -11.76 10.83
N TYR A 58 -7.69 -12.04 9.58
CA TYR A 58 -8.45 -13.26 9.25
C TYR A 58 -7.71 -14.51 9.71
N ILE A 59 -6.45 -14.69 9.31
CA ILE A 59 -5.65 -15.89 9.63
C ILE A 59 -5.46 -16.01 11.14
N ASP A 60 -5.15 -14.91 11.85
CA ASP A 60 -4.96 -14.94 13.30
C ASP A 60 -6.25 -15.37 14.01
N THR A 61 -7.36 -14.70 13.73
CA THR A 61 -8.63 -15.00 14.39
C THR A 61 -9.07 -16.43 14.09
N LEU A 62 -8.93 -16.86 12.83
CA LEU A 62 -9.30 -18.19 12.39
C LEU A 62 -8.51 -19.27 13.15
N LEU A 63 -7.18 -19.18 13.15
CA LEU A 63 -6.32 -20.17 13.80
C LEU A 63 -6.49 -20.17 15.32
N TYR A 64 -6.55 -18.99 15.97
CA TYR A 64 -6.74 -18.93 17.42
C TYR A 64 -8.10 -19.45 17.86
N SER A 65 -9.18 -19.13 17.14
CA SER A 65 -10.50 -19.63 17.44
C SER A 65 -10.59 -21.15 17.22
N PHE A 66 -10.03 -21.64 16.11
CA PHE A 66 -9.98 -23.07 15.84
C PHE A 66 -9.19 -23.84 16.90
N LEU A 67 -8.05 -23.33 17.35
CA LEU A 67 -7.26 -23.96 18.42
C LEU A 67 -8.02 -24.05 19.74
N LYS A 68 -8.87 -23.07 20.03
CA LYS A 68 -9.66 -23.03 21.26
C LYS A 68 -10.81 -24.02 21.26
N GLU A 69 -11.57 -24.09 20.16
CA GLU A 69 -12.84 -24.83 20.10
C GLU A 69 -12.77 -26.09 19.22
N GLN A 70 -11.72 -26.21 18.39
CA GLN A 70 -11.49 -27.30 17.44
C GLN A 70 -12.70 -27.57 16.52
N LYS A 71 -13.41 -26.47 16.13
CA LYS A 71 -14.56 -26.51 15.23
C LYS A 71 -14.46 -25.44 14.16
N ILE A 72 -14.48 -25.84 12.90
CA ILE A 72 -14.36 -24.95 11.74
C ILE A 72 -15.47 -23.90 11.75
N ILE A 73 -16.73 -24.30 11.90
CA ILE A 73 -17.88 -23.36 11.87
C ILE A 73 -17.72 -22.27 12.94
N ARG A 74 -17.35 -22.64 14.17
CA ARG A 74 -17.15 -21.66 15.25
C ARG A 74 -16.00 -20.70 14.96
N ALA A 75 -14.90 -21.19 14.39
CA ALA A 75 -13.80 -20.36 13.99
C ALA A 75 -14.24 -19.31 12.94
N PHE A 76 -15.08 -19.68 11.99
CA PHE A 76 -15.62 -18.77 10.98
C PHE A 76 -16.62 -17.75 11.56
N GLU A 77 -17.46 -18.16 12.53
CA GLU A 77 -18.36 -17.26 13.28
C GLU A 77 -17.55 -16.19 14.04
N ASP A 78 -16.49 -16.58 14.72
CA ASP A 78 -15.61 -15.67 15.45
C ASP A 78 -14.89 -14.69 14.50
N VAL A 79 -14.39 -15.18 13.38
CA VAL A 79 -13.80 -14.35 12.33
C VAL A 79 -14.81 -13.32 11.82
N LYS A 80 -16.03 -13.75 11.47
CA LYS A 80 -17.11 -12.86 11.01
C LYS A 80 -17.43 -11.78 12.04
N SER A 81 -17.43 -12.11 13.33
CA SER A 81 -17.70 -11.16 14.41
C SER A 81 -16.55 -10.16 14.64
N THR A 82 -15.31 -10.58 14.42
CA THR A 82 -14.09 -9.78 14.68
C THR A 82 -13.76 -8.84 13.53
N LEU A 83 -14.07 -9.24 12.29
CA LEU A 83 -13.77 -8.42 11.11
C LEU A 83 -14.64 -7.17 11.06
N ALA A 84 -14.01 -6.04 10.74
CA ALA A 84 -14.71 -4.80 10.40
C ALA A 84 -15.55 -4.98 9.12
N ASP A 85 -16.60 -4.16 8.98
CA ASP A 85 -17.45 -4.18 7.79
C ASP A 85 -16.63 -3.88 6.54
N GLY A 86 -16.73 -4.77 5.55
CA GLY A 86 -15.97 -4.70 4.32
C GLY A 86 -15.93 -6.04 3.57
N HIS A 87 -15.19 -6.02 2.47
CA HIS A 87 -15.16 -7.14 1.52
C HIS A 87 -14.74 -8.48 2.14
N MET A 88 -13.76 -8.50 3.06
CA MET A 88 -13.35 -9.73 3.76
C MET A 88 -14.51 -10.31 4.57
N LYS A 89 -15.22 -9.49 5.36
CA LYS A 89 -16.36 -9.93 6.17
C LYS A 89 -17.49 -10.47 5.31
N GLU A 90 -17.78 -9.85 4.18
CA GLU A 90 -18.78 -10.31 3.22
C GLU A 90 -18.39 -11.66 2.62
N THR A 91 -17.12 -11.84 2.24
CA THR A 91 -16.61 -13.11 1.69
C THR A 91 -16.67 -14.22 2.73
N VAL A 92 -16.25 -13.94 3.97
CA VAL A 92 -16.36 -14.89 5.10
C VAL A 92 -17.83 -15.23 5.40
N SER A 93 -18.73 -14.25 5.34
CA SER A 93 -20.17 -14.50 5.52
C SER A 93 -20.71 -15.45 4.47
N ARG A 94 -20.36 -15.25 3.18
CA ARG A 94 -20.76 -16.16 2.09
C ARG A 94 -20.23 -17.58 2.31
N ALA A 95 -18.97 -17.72 2.74
CA ALA A 95 -18.39 -19.02 3.04
C ALA A 95 -19.10 -19.71 4.22
N LEU A 96 -19.39 -18.96 5.28
CA LEU A 96 -20.14 -19.47 6.44
C LEU A 96 -21.57 -19.88 6.08
N ASP A 97 -22.27 -19.07 5.31
CA ASP A 97 -23.63 -19.39 4.83
C ASP A 97 -23.62 -20.66 3.98
N HIS A 98 -22.58 -20.85 3.14
CA HIS A 98 -22.41 -22.11 2.37
C HIS A 98 -22.20 -23.32 3.29
N MET A 99 -21.38 -23.19 4.33
CA MET A 99 -21.16 -24.25 5.33
C MET A 99 -22.45 -24.64 6.05
N LEU A 100 -23.31 -23.66 6.37
CA LEU A 100 -24.55 -23.89 7.12
C LEU A 100 -25.68 -24.47 6.29
N LEU A 101 -25.71 -24.19 4.99
CA LEU A 101 -26.74 -24.67 4.07
C LEU A 101 -26.54 -26.12 3.60
N THR A 102 -25.29 -26.60 3.60
CA THR A 102 -24.91 -27.87 2.98
C THR A 102 -24.37 -28.88 4.00
N PHE A 103 -24.93 -28.93 5.19
CA PHE A 103 -24.43 -29.60 6.42
C PHE A 103 -24.13 -31.11 6.30
N ASP A 104 -24.54 -31.77 5.24
CA ASP A 104 -24.53 -33.25 5.13
C ASP A 104 -23.34 -33.81 4.28
N GLU A 105 -22.49 -32.97 3.71
CA GLU A 105 -21.41 -33.41 2.85
C GLU A 105 -20.03 -33.09 3.44
N THR A 106 -19.17 -34.09 3.47
CA THR A 106 -17.79 -34.01 4.00
C THR A 106 -16.89 -32.98 3.25
N GLU A 107 -17.22 -32.67 2.01
CA GLU A 107 -16.45 -31.73 1.18
C GLU A 107 -16.88 -30.26 1.34
N VAL A 108 -17.98 -30.00 2.05
CA VAL A 108 -18.58 -28.66 2.20
C VAL A 108 -17.62 -27.63 2.80
N PHE A 109 -16.82 -28.04 3.79
CA PHE A 109 -15.85 -27.13 4.40
C PHE A 109 -14.77 -26.71 3.39
N VAL A 110 -14.30 -27.63 2.57
CA VAL A 110 -13.28 -27.37 1.55
C VAL A 110 -13.83 -26.42 0.49
N ASP A 111 -15.04 -26.64 0.00
CA ASP A 111 -15.66 -25.80 -1.01
C ASP A 111 -15.98 -24.40 -0.50
N ALA A 112 -16.46 -24.29 0.75
CA ALA A 112 -16.68 -23.01 1.38
C ALA A 112 -15.36 -22.21 1.58
N MET A 113 -14.28 -22.88 1.96
CA MET A 113 -12.95 -22.28 2.11
C MET A 113 -12.39 -21.78 0.78
N ARG A 114 -12.65 -22.49 -0.33
CA ARG A 114 -12.26 -22.06 -1.69
C ARG A 114 -12.83 -20.72 -2.07
N ILE A 115 -14.03 -20.35 -1.61
CA ILE A 115 -14.62 -19.01 -1.85
C ILE A 115 -13.65 -17.89 -1.41
N ILE A 116 -12.97 -18.09 -0.27
CA ILE A 116 -12.02 -17.12 0.28
C ILE A 116 -10.67 -17.23 -0.42
N GLU A 117 -10.22 -18.44 -0.71
CA GLU A 117 -8.93 -18.71 -1.39
C GLU A 117 -8.89 -18.10 -2.79
N ASP A 118 -9.96 -18.26 -3.56
CA ASP A 118 -10.09 -17.72 -4.92
C ASP A 118 -10.12 -16.19 -4.92
N GLU A 119 -10.76 -15.57 -3.93
CA GLU A 119 -10.88 -14.13 -3.80
C GLU A 119 -9.56 -13.49 -3.39
N TYR A 120 -8.85 -14.07 -2.44
CA TYR A 120 -7.65 -13.47 -1.86
C TYR A 120 -6.33 -14.00 -2.42
N ARG A 121 -6.34 -15.19 -3.03
CA ARG A 121 -5.17 -15.85 -3.67
C ARG A 121 -3.91 -15.81 -2.80
N CYS A 122 -4.06 -16.11 -1.53
CA CYS A 122 -2.98 -16.07 -0.54
C CYS A 122 -2.64 -17.47 -0.05
N ASN A 123 -1.43 -17.97 -0.33
CA ASN A 123 -0.99 -19.31 0.08
C ASN A 123 -1.10 -19.55 1.59
N ARG A 124 -1.03 -18.48 2.41
CA ARG A 124 -1.16 -18.62 3.87
C ARG A 124 -2.59 -18.87 4.32
N ILE A 125 -3.57 -18.35 3.58
CA ILE A 125 -4.98 -18.71 3.78
C ILE A 125 -5.15 -20.18 3.42
N VAL A 126 -4.66 -20.62 2.27
CA VAL A 126 -4.74 -22.02 1.83
C VAL A 126 -4.12 -22.95 2.86
N ASN A 127 -2.89 -22.66 3.32
CA ASN A 127 -2.23 -23.48 4.35
C ASN A 127 -3.00 -23.53 5.67
N ALA A 128 -3.64 -22.43 6.10
CA ALA A 128 -4.46 -22.40 7.30
C ALA A 128 -5.72 -23.25 7.13
N HIS A 129 -6.37 -23.18 5.97
CA HIS A 129 -7.56 -23.97 5.65
C HIS A 129 -7.23 -25.45 5.54
N GLU A 130 -6.19 -25.84 4.83
CA GLU A 130 -5.70 -27.23 4.75
C GLU A 130 -5.38 -27.81 6.12
N PHE A 131 -4.70 -27.02 6.97
CA PHE A 131 -4.43 -27.41 8.34
C PHE A 131 -5.72 -27.69 9.13
N MET A 132 -6.70 -26.78 9.05
CA MET A 132 -7.97 -26.93 9.77
C MET A 132 -8.77 -28.13 9.26
N ALA A 133 -8.87 -28.29 7.93
CA ALA A 133 -9.55 -29.43 7.33
C ALA A 133 -8.89 -30.76 7.76
N HIS A 134 -7.55 -30.82 7.71
CA HIS A 134 -6.82 -32.00 8.13
C HIS A 134 -7.02 -32.31 9.64
N ALA A 135 -6.97 -31.27 10.47
CA ALA A 135 -7.16 -31.41 11.92
C ALA A 135 -8.59 -31.87 12.29
N GLU A 136 -9.60 -31.37 11.58
CA GLU A 136 -11.02 -31.79 11.80
C GLU A 136 -11.24 -33.26 11.42
N TYR A 137 -10.64 -33.74 10.30
CA TYR A 137 -10.85 -35.09 9.79
C TYR A 137 -9.99 -36.16 10.49
N TYR A 138 -8.72 -35.83 10.73
CA TYR A 138 -7.77 -36.86 11.17
C TYR A 138 -7.36 -36.73 12.65
N GLY A 139 -7.64 -35.59 13.28
CA GLY A 139 -7.11 -35.25 14.59
C GLY A 139 -5.58 -35.13 14.61
N GLY A 140 -4.96 -35.35 15.73
CA GLY A 140 -3.51 -35.34 15.89
C GLY A 140 -3.00 -34.19 16.77
N ASP A 141 -1.68 -33.93 16.77
CA ASP A 141 -1.07 -32.82 17.52
C ASP A 141 -1.27 -31.49 16.80
N ILE A 142 -2.47 -30.94 17.01
CA ILE A 142 -2.92 -29.69 16.42
C ILE A 142 -2.06 -28.51 16.91
N ASN A 143 -1.56 -28.57 18.14
CA ASN A 143 -0.87 -27.44 18.77
C ASN A 143 0.50 -27.19 18.15
N GLU A 144 1.26 -28.23 17.82
CA GLU A 144 2.59 -28.07 17.21
C GLU A 144 2.48 -27.56 15.77
N SER A 145 1.61 -28.13 14.98
CA SER A 145 1.38 -27.73 13.59
C SER A 145 0.85 -26.29 13.52
N ALA A 146 -0.07 -25.90 14.39
CA ALA A 146 -0.57 -24.53 14.47
C ALA A 146 0.50 -23.52 14.88
N LYS A 147 1.42 -23.87 15.80
CA LYS A 147 2.56 -23.02 16.17
C LYS A 147 3.47 -22.75 14.98
N ILE A 148 3.70 -23.75 14.13
CA ILE A 148 4.51 -23.59 12.92
C ILE A 148 3.84 -22.60 11.95
N LEU A 149 2.53 -22.74 11.71
CA LEU A 149 1.77 -21.84 10.85
C LEU A 149 1.74 -20.41 11.39
N LEU A 150 1.49 -20.21 12.68
CA LEU A 150 1.52 -18.90 13.32
C LEU A 150 2.92 -18.26 13.27
N LYS A 151 3.98 -19.07 13.41
CA LYS A 151 5.36 -18.60 13.28
C LYS A 151 5.67 -18.15 11.83
N ASP A 152 5.28 -18.95 10.82
CA ASP A 152 5.45 -18.54 9.41
C ASP A 152 4.63 -17.29 9.08
N LYS A 153 3.37 -17.24 9.53
CA LYS A 153 2.52 -16.05 9.37
C LYS A 153 3.15 -14.81 10.00
N SER A 154 3.63 -14.91 11.24
CA SER A 154 4.25 -13.78 11.94
C SER A 154 5.57 -13.34 11.28
N ALA A 155 6.34 -14.26 10.71
CA ALA A 155 7.54 -13.94 9.94
C ALA A 155 7.20 -13.24 8.61
N TRP A 156 6.13 -13.67 7.94
CA TRP A 156 5.62 -13.02 6.75
C TRP A 156 5.11 -11.60 7.03
N GLU A 157 4.33 -11.43 8.10
CA GLU A 157 3.80 -10.15 8.52
C GLU A 157 4.91 -9.15 8.82
N ARG A 158 5.92 -9.55 9.60
CA ARG A 158 7.09 -8.72 9.86
C ARG A 158 7.81 -8.30 8.59
N ARG A 159 7.99 -9.21 7.61
CA ARG A 159 8.61 -8.87 6.32
C ARG A 159 7.81 -7.83 5.54
N ILE A 160 6.48 -7.99 5.49
CA ILE A 160 5.61 -7.01 4.79
C ILE A 160 5.60 -5.66 5.50
N LEU A 161 5.48 -5.64 6.83
CA LEU A 161 5.52 -4.39 7.60
C LEU A 161 6.86 -3.68 7.45
N HIS A 162 7.97 -4.42 7.54
CA HIS A 162 9.30 -3.85 7.32
C HIS A 162 9.45 -3.25 5.92
N ASN A 163 8.99 -3.95 4.89
CA ASN A 163 8.99 -3.43 3.52
C ASN A 163 8.14 -2.14 3.39
N ILE A 164 7.00 -2.06 4.10
CA ILE A 164 6.15 -0.85 4.12
C ILE A 164 6.88 0.31 4.80
N GLU A 165 7.53 0.06 5.94
CA GLU A 165 8.30 1.07 6.68
C GLU A 165 9.52 1.55 5.88
N ASP A 166 10.28 0.64 5.29
CA ASP A 166 11.43 0.97 4.45
C ASP A 166 11.01 1.81 3.25
N ARG A 167 9.88 1.47 2.63
CA ARG A 167 9.31 2.24 1.52
C ARG A 167 8.94 3.66 1.95
N GLN A 168 8.32 3.82 3.12
CA GLN A 168 7.99 5.14 3.65
C GLN A 168 9.26 5.94 3.95
N ARG A 169 10.27 5.31 4.54
CA ARG A 169 11.56 5.95 4.83
C ARG A 169 12.26 6.40 3.55
N MET A 170 12.36 5.53 2.53
CA MET A 170 12.94 5.89 1.24
C MET A 170 12.19 7.04 0.57
N PHE A 171 10.87 7.04 0.64
CA PHE A 171 10.06 8.12 0.08
C PHE A 171 10.34 9.47 0.76
N HIS A 172 10.50 9.52 2.08
CA HIS A 172 10.88 10.73 2.80
C HIS A 172 12.30 11.20 2.43
N GLN A 173 13.25 10.28 2.24
CA GLN A 173 14.61 10.61 1.81
C GLN A 173 14.62 11.21 0.40
N ILE A 174 13.82 10.66 -0.52
CA ILE A 174 13.67 11.20 -1.89
C ILE A 174 13.09 12.62 -1.85
N ILE A 175 12.03 12.86 -1.08
CA ILE A 175 11.44 14.20 -0.93
C ILE A 175 12.48 15.18 -0.38
N LEU A 176 13.21 14.80 0.66
CA LEU A 176 14.25 15.65 1.25
C LEU A 176 15.35 15.99 0.22
N SER A 177 15.79 15.00 -0.56
CA SER A 177 16.77 15.19 -1.64
C SER A 177 16.28 16.20 -2.70
N VAL A 178 15.02 16.06 -3.13
CA VAL A 178 14.38 16.95 -4.10
C VAL A 178 14.30 18.38 -3.55
N VAL A 179 13.83 18.55 -2.32
CA VAL A 179 13.75 19.88 -1.68
C VAL A 179 15.14 20.51 -1.59
N THR A 180 16.15 19.75 -1.22
CA THR A 180 17.55 20.23 -1.15
C THR A 180 18.07 20.62 -2.52
N SER A 181 17.80 19.84 -3.58
CA SER A 181 18.16 20.13 -4.97
C SER A 181 17.57 21.47 -5.43
N VAL A 182 16.28 21.69 -5.20
CA VAL A 182 15.59 22.92 -5.56
C VAL A 182 16.16 24.14 -4.82
N ILE A 183 16.43 24.00 -3.51
CA ILE A 183 17.02 25.08 -2.70
C ILE A 183 18.42 25.44 -3.21
N ILE A 184 19.28 24.44 -3.46
CA ILE A 184 20.64 24.67 -3.97
C ILE A 184 20.58 25.36 -5.33
N SER A 185 19.72 24.90 -6.23
CA SER A 185 19.52 25.51 -7.55
C SER A 185 19.06 26.97 -7.43
N GLY A 186 18.14 27.25 -6.52
CA GLY A 186 17.70 28.61 -6.23
C GLY A 186 18.85 29.50 -5.72
N ILE A 187 19.64 29.02 -4.75
CA ILE A 187 20.79 29.77 -4.22
C ILE A 187 21.78 30.10 -5.33
N ILE A 188 22.12 29.14 -6.19
CA ILE A 188 23.04 29.34 -7.31
C ILE A 188 22.55 30.46 -8.24
N LEU A 189 21.26 30.53 -8.54
CA LEU A 189 20.67 31.56 -9.39
C LEU A 189 20.70 32.98 -8.79
N TYR A 190 20.87 33.09 -7.46
CA TYR A 190 20.97 34.36 -6.76
C TYR A 190 22.41 34.79 -6.48
N LEU A 191 23.45 33.98 -6.84
CA LEU A 191 24.83 34.37 -6.64
C LEU A 191 25.21 35.57 -7.54
N PRO A 192 25.88 36.64 -7.00
CA PRO A 192 26.23 37.84 -7.75
C PRO A 192 27.20 37.59 -8.90
N VAL A 193 27.95 36.49 -8.88
CA VAL A 193 28.92 36.10 -9.92
C VAL A 193 28.22 35.77 -11.25
N LEU A 194 26.95 35.34 -11.19
CA LEU A 194 26.10 35.00 -12.34
C LEU A 194 25.15 36.14 -12.71
N SER A 195 25.45 37.39 -12.40
CA SER A 195 24.59 38.57 -12.55
C SER A 195 24.18 38.92 -14.00
N MET A 196 24.26 38.00 -14.91
CA MET A 196 23.56 38.06 -16.19
C MET A 196 22.06 38.04 -15.96
N ASP A 197 21.29 38.69 -16.79
CA ASP A 197 19.82 38.74 -16.71
C ASP A 197 19.24 37.33 -16.99
N ILE A 198 19.31 36.48 -15.95
CA ILE A 198 19.00 35.04 -15.98
C ILE A 198 17.55 34.81 -16.37
N SER A 199 16.67 35.75 -16.02
CA SER A 199 15.23 35.68 -16.37
C SER A 199 14.97 35.78 -17.88
N SER A 200 15.89 36.34 -18.64
CA SER A 200 15.82 36.45 -20.12
C SER A 200 16.52 35.30 -20.85
N ASN A 201 17.38 34.54 -20.18
CA ASN A 201 18.13 33.46 -20.80
C ASN A 201 17.28 32.18 -20.93
N ILE A 202 16.83 31.89 -22.15
CA ILE A 202 15.95 30.75 -22.46
C ILE A 202 16.56 29.39 -22.07
N ILE A 203 17.89 29.26 -22.12
CA ILE A 203 18.59 28.01 -21.76
C ILE A 203 18.44 27.75 -20.27
N VAL A 204 18.60 28.75 -19.41
CA VAL A 204 18.43 28.61 -17.95
C VAL A 204 16.98 28.28 -17.60
N GLN A 205 16.03 28.89 -18.30
CA GLN A 205 14.60 28.59 -18.11
C GLN A 205 14.29 27.13 -18.45
N ILE A 206 14.80 26.62 -19.57
CA ILE A 206 14.61 25.21 -19.98
C ILE A 206 15.26 24.28 -18.97
N LEU A 207 16.47 24.56 -18.50
CA LEU A 207 17.16 23.75 -17.50
C LEU A 207 16.41 23.72 -16.16
N SER A 208 15.84 24.84 -15.73
CA SER A 208 15.04 24.91 -14.49
C SER A 208 13.76 24.09 -14.59
N VAL A 209 13.07 24.15 -15.73
CA VAL A 209 11.88 23.31 -15.98
C VAL A 209 12.28 21.83 -16.04
N ALA A 210 13.37 21.48 -16.72
CA ALA A 210 13.87 20.12 -16.80
C ALA A 210 14.22 19.54 -15.40
N LEU A 211 14.81 20.34 -14.53
CA LEU A 211 15.11 19.96 -13.16
C LEU A 211 13.81 19.59 -12.39
N ILE A 212 12.78 20.43 -12.44
CA ILE A 212 11.50 20.17 -11.79
C ILE A 212 10.86 18.88 -12.32
N VAL A 213 10.90 18.67 -13.64
CA VAL A 213 10.37 17.46 -14.29
C VAL A 213 11.13 16.22 -13.83
N LEU A 214 12.46 16.28 -13.76
CA LEU A 214 13.30 15.17 -13.29
C LEU A 214 13.04 14.85 -11.82
N ASP A 215 12.97 15.85 -10.97
CA ASP A 215 12.70 15.69 -9.53
C ASP A 215 11.35 15.01 -9.29
N ASP A 216 10.31 15.42 -9.99
CA ASP A 216 8.98 14.83 -9.86
C ASP A 216 8.92 13.39 -10.43
N PHE A 217 9.68 13.14 -11.52
CA PHE A 217 9.83 11.80 -12.07
C PHE A 217 10.56 10.85 -11.10
N ILE A 218 11.59 11.33 -10.41
CA ILE A 218 12.30 10.57 -9.36
C ILE A 218 11.36 10.23 -8.21
N ILE A 219 10.52 11.18 -7.75
CA ILE A 219 9.50 10.93 -6.72
C ILE A 219 8.51 9.87 -7.20
N LEU A 220 8.03 9.97 -8.44
CA LEU A 220 7.09 9.02 -9.01
C LEU A 220 7.70 7.62 -9.15
N TRP A 221 8.99 7.55 -9.52
CA TRP A 221 9.72 6.29 -9.66
C TRP A 221 9.99 5.65 -8.29
N GLY A 222 10.37 6.44 -7.28
CA GLY A 222 10.54 5.99 -5.91
C GLY A 222 9.27 5.42 -5.27
N GLN A 223 8.09 5.76 -5.79
CA GLN A 223 6.82 5.13 -5.40
C GLN A 223 6.59 3.76 -6.05
N LYS A 224 7.45 3.32 -6.96
CA LYS A 224 7.36 2.01 -7.62
C LYS A 224 7.96 0.88 -6.77
N PHE A 225 8.91 1.20 -5.91
CA PHE A 225 9.57 0.29 -4.99
C PHE A 225 8.91 0.33 -3.61
#